data_8a5c4268fbad9d59d52468d2e7673e1e
#
_entry.id   8a5c4268fbad9d59d52468d2e7673e1e
#
_cell.length_a   1.000
_cell.length_b   1.000
_cell.length_c   1.000
_cell.angle_alpha   90.00
_cell.angle_beta   90.00
_cell.angle_gamma   90.00
#
_symmetry.space_group_name_H-M   'P 1'
#
loop_
_entity.id
_entity.type
_entity.pdbx_description
1 polymer ?
#
loop_
_entity_poly.entity_id
_entity_poly.type
_entity_poly.pdbx_seq_one_letter_code
_entity_poly.pdbx_strand_id
1 'polypeptide(L)'
;MRVKIRFNRLLPLLAAILAIAVMGGQALYSAETHKKPRTAKTSKSTKSSNKEKEHMYTVIVDAGHGGRDFGCVGKRANEKTINLDVARRLAHKIEDGCTDTRVVLTRDGDYFLTLQQRANIANREKGDLFISIHVNSVAKKSPGRTAVHGTSVYALGADKAEKNMGVAMRENAVMELENDYSTAYRGFDPNSTESYIIFELSSNMHLHRSLDFAALAQEQLVKHAGRADKGVRQAGFWVLWATSMPAVLVELDYICNPEAEKYLDSDDGREQCAEALFRAVRDYRNGNAGKATAMHR
;
A
#
# COMPACT_ATOMS: atom_id res chain seq x y z
N MET A 1 41.48 40.55 -0.66
CA MET A 1 42.24 39.34 -0.37
C MET A 1 41.65 38.21 -1.21
N ARG A 2 42.29 37.84 -2.33
CA ARG A 2 41.79 36.85 -3.32
C ARG A 2 42.37 35.48 -2.93
N VAL A 3 41.52 34.54 -2.57
CA VAL A 3 41.93 33.13 -2.35
C VAL A 3 41.84 32.41 -3.69
N LYS A 4 42.99 32.01 -4.23
CA LYS A 4 43.12 31.11 -5.38
C LYS A 4 43.00 29.66 -4.91
N ILE A 5 41.92 28.97 -5.28
CA ILE A 5 41.81 27.52 -5.11
C ILE A 5 42.46 26.87 -6.33
N ARG A 6 43.53 26.11 -6.08
CA ARG A 6 44.23 25.27 -7.07
C ARG A 6 43.45 23.97 -7.28
N PHE A 7 42.82 23.83 -8.44
CA PHE A 7 42.43 22.56 -8.99
C PHE A 7 43.67 21.89 -9.62
N ASN A 8 44.20 20.84 -9.01
CA ASN A 8 44.99 19.84 -9.72
C ASN A 8 45.19 18.58 -8.87
N ARG A 9 44.96 17.45 -9.49
CA ARG A 9 45.25 16.06 -9.04
C ARG A 9 44.05 15.29 -8.42
N LEU A 10 43.13 14.85 -9.28
CA LEU A 10 42.34 13.63 -9.07
C LEU A 10 41.75 13.13 -10.41
N LEU A 11 42.61 12.82 -11.35
CA LEU A 11 42.34 11.92 -12.48
C LEU A 11 43.64 11.14 -12.71
N PRO A 12 43.78 9.94 -12.26
CA PRO A 12 43.47 8.73 -12.99
C PRO A 12 43.17 7.52 -12.06
N LEU A 13 41.94 7.16 -11.87
CA LEU A 13 41.58 5.87 -11.24
C LEU A 13 40.27 5.28 -11.80
N LEU A 14 39.87 5.69 -13.00
CA LEU A 14 38.63 5.21 -13.65
C LEU A 14 38.87 4.50 -14.98
N ALA A 15 40.07 3.98 -15.22
CA ALA A 15 40.43 3.26 -16.45
C ALA A 15 40.85 1.81 -16.30
N ALA A 16 40.54 1.14 -15.17
CA ALA A 16 41.01 -0.22 -14.90
C ALA A 16 39.91 -1.26 -14.60
N ILE A 17 38.64 -1.01 -14.89
CA ILE A 17 37.56 -2.00 -14.67
C ILE A 17 36.73 -2.23 -15.95
N LEU A 18 37.31 -2.22 -17.12
CA LEU A 18 36.60 -2.57 -18.36
C LEU A 18 37.41 -3.46 -19.30
N ALA A 19 38.10 -4.48 -18.78
CA ALA A 19 38.85 -5.40 -19.61
C ALA A 19 38.98 -6.84 -19.06
N ILE A 20 37.91 -7.41 -18.47
CA ILE A 20 37.85 -8.85 -18.18
C ILE A 20 36.40 -9.33 -18.38
N ALA A 21 35.99 -9.54 -19.61
CA ALA A 21 34.82 -10.37 -19.95
C ALA A 21 34.69 -10.61 -21.47
N VAL A 22 35.79 -10.90 -22.19
CA VAL A 22 35.69 -11.48 -23.54
C VAL A 22 36.89 -12.44 -23.71
N MET A 23 36.80 -13.63 -23.21
CA MET A 23 37.55 -14.82 -23.64
C MET A 23 36.96 -16.05 -22.93
N GLY A 24 36.42 -16.97 -23.70
CA GLY A 24 36.23 -18.35 -23.21
C GLY A 24 34.87 -18.96 -23.53
N GLY A 25 34.77 -19.63 -24.67
CA GLY A 25 33.71 -20.60 -24.84
C GLY A 25 33.33 -20.94 -26.27
N GLN A 26 34.30 -21.25 -27.13
CA GLN A 26 34.07 -22.11 -28.32
C GLN A 26 34.67 -23.50 -28.05
N ALA A 27 33.83 -24.50 -28.22
CA ALA A 27 34.07 -25.91 -28.55
C ALA A 27 32.91 -26.72 -27.95
N LEU A 28 32.23 -27.64 -28.60
CA LEU A 28 32.46 -28.54 -29.70
C LEU A 28 31.12 -29.02 -30.24
N TYR A 29 30.95 -28.90 -31.50
CA TYR A 29 29.93 -29.62 -32.27
C TYR A 29 30.51 -30.95 -32.64
N SER A 30 29.95 -32.07 -32.19
CA SER A 30 30.27 -33.38 -32.70
C SER A 30 28.98 -34.09 -33.11
N ALA A 31 28.90 -34.40 -34.36
CA ALA A 31 27.82 -35.14 -34.99
C ALA A 31 28.06 -36.64 -34.82
N GLU A 32 27.02 -37.40 -34.43
CA GLU A 32 26.95 -38.85 -34.74
C GLU A 32 25.50 -39.29 -35.03
N THR A 33 25.29 -39.59 -36.23
CA THR A 33 24.61 -40.62 -37.02
C THR A 33 23.57 -41.55 -36.39
N HIS A 34 22.47 -41.55 -37.06
CA HIS A 34 21.41 -42.55 -37.35
C HIS A 34 21.44 -43.92 -36.65
N LYS A 35 20.31 -44.27 -36.00
CA LYS A 35 19.67 -45.59 -36.07
C LYS A 35 18.14 -45.46 -35.88
N LYS A 36 17.39 -46.07 -36.80
CA LYS A 36 15.91 -46.19 -36.89
C LYS A 36 15.42 -47.41 -36.13
N PRO A 37 14.11 -47.74 -36.06
CA PRO A 37 13.29 -47.61 -34.84
C PRO A 37 12.87 -49.01 -34.29
N ARG A 38 12.53 -49.06 -33.01
CA ARG A 38 11.86 -50.23 -32.40
C ARG A 38 10.53 -49.79 -31.80
N THR A 39 9.52 -50.48 -32.27
CA THR A 39 8.10 -50.52 -31.97
C THR A 39 7.69 -50.19 -30.53
N ALA A 40 6.65 -49.39 -30.49
CA ALA A 40 5.89 -48.89 -29.34
C ALA A 40 5.27 -50.03 -28.52
N LYS A 41 5.46 -49.99 -27.20
CA LYS A 41 4.51 -50.51 -26.23
C LYS A 41 3.80 -49.35 -25.60
N THR A 42 2.49 -49.31 -25.82
CA THR A 42 1.53 -48.38 -25.21
C THR A 42 1.58 -48.52 -23.69
N SER A 43 2.24 -47.59 -23.02
CA SER A 43 2.09 -47.39 -21.59
C SER A 43 0.97 -46.36 -21.37
N LYS A 44 -0.11 -46.79 -20.73
CA LYS A 44 -1.16 -45.94 -20.22
C LYS A 44 -0.52 -44.86 -19.36
N SER A 45 -0.48 -43.62 -19.85
CA SER A 45 -0.16 -42.44 -19.07
C SER A 45 -1.29 -42.23 -18.07
N THR A 46 -1.06 -42.60 -16.85
CA THR A 46 -1.81 -42.06 -15.70
C THR A 46 -1.60 -40.57 -15.69
N LYS A 47 -2.59 -39.80 -16.14
CA LYS A 47 -2.68 -38.38 -15.90
C LYS A 47 -2.73 -38.19 -14.38
N SER A 48 -1.59 -37.92 -13.79
CA SER A 48 -1.50 -37.27 -12.49
C SER A 48 -2.13 -35.88 -12.64
N SER A 49 -3.35 -35.75 -12.18
CA SER A 49 -3.97 -34.44 -12.01
C SER A 49 -3.21 -33.76 -10.87
N ASN A 50 -2.15 -33.02 -11.20
CA ASN A 50 -1.70 -31.93 -10.35
C ASN A 50 -2.89 -30.96 -10.30
N LYS A 51 -3.75 -31.10 -9.29
CA LYS A 51 -4.59 -30.01 -8.84
C LYS A 51 -3.59 -28.94 -8.36
N GLU A 52 -3.27 -27.96 -9.21
CA GLU A 52 -2.73 -26.69 -8.73
C GLU A 52 -3.65 -26.27 -7.57
N LYS A 53 -3.08 -26.11 -6.39
CA LYS A 53 -3.84 -25.54 -5.28
C LYS A 53 -4.34 -24.19 -5.77
N GLU A 54 -5.63 -24.08 -5.97
CA GLU A 54 -6.29 -22.86 -6.38
C GLU A 54 -5.84 -21.75 -5.41
N HIS A 55 -5.18 -20.73 -5.94
CA HIS A 55 -4.66 -19.63 -5.13
C HIS A 55 -5.83 -18.87 -4.50
N MET A 56 -5.97 -18.98 -3.19
CA MET A 56 -6.98 -18.24 -2.45
C MET A 56 -6.59 -16.76 -2.39
N TYR A 57 -7.41 -15.90 -2.97
CA TYR A 57 -7.17 -14.46 -2.97
C TYR A 57 -7.08 -13.93 -1.53
N THR A 58 -6.04 -13.21 -1.19
CA THR A 58 -5.78 -12.75 0.18
C THR A 58 -5.83 -11.23 0.27
N VAL A 59 -6.78 -10.71 1.03
CA VAL A 59 -6.90 -9.28 1.34
C VAL A 59 -6.30 -9.02 2.71
N ILE A 60 -5.33 -8.12 2.76
CA ILE A 60 -4.78 -7.63 4.03
C ILE A 60 -5.50 -6.33 4.39
N VAL A 61 -6.14 -6.32 5.53
CA VAL A 61 -6.80 -5.13 6.07
C VAL A 61 -5.99 -4.61 7.24
N ASP A 62 -5.42 -3.43 7.08
CA ASP A 62 -4.62 -2.77 8.09
C ASP A 62 -5.45 -1.71 8.81
N ALA A 63 -5.65 -1.89 10.10
CA ALA A 63 -6.22 -0.86 10.95
C ALA A 63 -5.09 0.07 11.42
N GLY A 64 -4.99 1.27 10.84
CA GLY A 64 -3.94 2.24 11.19
C GLY A 64 -3.91 2.55 12.69
N HIS A 65 -2.72 2.90 13.20
CA HIS A 65 -2.47 3.22 14.62
C HIS A 65 -2.73 2.03 15.57
N GLY A 66 -2.92 2.31 16.87
CA GLY A 66 -3.22 1.28 17.88
C GLY A 66 -2.34 1.36 19.11
N GLY A 67 -2.84 0.86 20.25
CA GLY A 67 -2.14 0.90 21.54
C GLY A 67 -1.77 2.33 21.95
N ARG A 68 -0.48 2.61 22.11
CA ARG A 68 0.06 3.92 22.48
C ARG A 68 -0.06 4.98 21.39
N ASP A 69 -0.24 4.57 20.15
CA ASP A 69 -0.47 5.48 19.02
C ASP A 69 -1.99 5.66 18.82
N PHE A 70 -2.47 6.84 19.19
CA PHE A 70 -3.90 7.17 19.09
C PHE A 70 -4.32 7.63 17.69
N GLY A 71 -3.35 7.99 16.84
CA GLY A 71 -3.61 8.69 15.59
C GLY A 71 -4.19 10.08 15.85
N CYS A 72 -5.04 10.54 14.99
CA CYS A 72 -5.76 11.80 15.16
C CYS A 72 -6.79 11.67 16.30
N VAL A 73 -6.80 12.66 17.19
CA VAL A 73 -7.69 12.71 18.34
C VAL A 73 -8.79 13.75 18.11
N GLY A 74 -10.02 13.28 18.12
CA GLY A 74 -11.22 14.10 18.09
C GLY A 74 -11.69 14.52 19.48
N LYS A 75 -12.93 14.96 19.56
CA LYS A 75 -13.58 15.30 20.87
C LYS A 75 -14.29 14.08 21.47
N ARG A 76 -14.72 13.13 20.64
CA ARG A 76 -15.55 11.97 21.01
C ARG A 76 -14.82 10.66 20.82
N ALA A 77 -14.03 10.56 19.77
CA ALA A 77 -13.36 9.34 19.36
C ALA A 77 -11.89 9.58 19.01
N ASN A 78 -11.12 8.50 18.97
CA ASN A 78 -9.76 8.46 18.48
C ASN A 78 -9.74 7.70 17.16
N GLU A 79 -8.87 8.09 16.26
CA GLU A 79 -8.67 7.45 14.97
C GLU A 79 -8.44 5.94 15.09
N LYS A 80 -7.54 5.49 16.00
CA LYS A 80 -7.23 4.06 16.19
C LYS A 80 -8.45 3.18 16.46
N THR A 81 -9.47 3.73 17.16
CA THR A 81 -10.69 3.02 17.52
C THR A 81 -11.63 2.89 16.32
N ILE A 82 -11.77 3.97 15.55
CA ILE A 82 -12.57 3.98 14.32
C ILE A 82 -11.96 3.03 13.30
N ASN A 83 -10.64 3.12 13.09
CA ASN A 83 -9.91 2.28 12.13
C ASN A 83 -10.07 0.79 12.44
N LEU A 84 -9.95 0.41 13.73
CA LEU A 84 -10.10 -0.98 14.15
C LEU A 84 -11.51 -1.52 13.92
N ASP A 85 -12.53 -0.72 14.25
CA ASP A 85 -13.92 -1.16 14.11
C ASP A 85 -14.31 -1.30 12.63
N VAL A 86 -13.96 -0.31 11.79
CA VAL A 86 -14.20 -0.39 10.34
C VAL A 86 -13.42 -1.55 9.72
N ALA A 87 -12.17 -1.78 10.12
CA ALA A 87 -11.36 -2.89 9.61
C ALA A 87 -11.97 -4.26 9.94
N ARG A 88 -12.48 -4.45 11.16
CA ARG A 88 -13.16 -5.69 11.58
C ARG A 88 -14.46 -5.92 10.80
N ARG A 89 -15.28 -4.88 10.64
CA ARG A 89 -16.52 -4.95 9.85
C ARG A 89 -16.22 -5.30 8.39
N LEU A 90 -15.21 -4.66 7.80
CA LEU A 90 -14.75 -4.96 6.44
C LEU A 90 -14.29 -6.42 6.33
N ALA A 91 -13.50 -6.92 7.28
CA ALA A 91 -13.04 -8.30 7.29
C ALA A 91 -14.23 -9.28 7.29
N HIS A 92 -15.18 -9.11 8.21
CA HIS A 92 -16.39 -9.96 8.26
C HIS A 92 -17.19 -9.90 6.95
N LYS A 93 -17.38 -8.72 6.37
CA LYS A 93 -18.12 -8.60 5.10
C LYS A 93 -17.43 -9.32 3.94
N ILE A 94 -16.10 -9.29 3.90
CA ILE A 94 -15.34 -10.00 2.86
C ILE A 94 -15.43 -11.52 3.10
N GLU A 95 -15.27 -11.99 4.33
CA GLU A 95 -15.39 -13.41 4.68
C GLU A 95 -16.78 -13.97 4.34
N ASP A 96 -17.83 -13.23 4.65
CA ASP A 96 -19.22 -13.63 4.38
C ASP A 96 -19.59 -13.53 2.89
N GLY A 97 -19.06 -12.51 2.20
CA GLY A 97 -19.47 -12.19 0.83
C GLY A 97 -18.57 -12.73 -0.28
N CYS A 98 -17.38 -13.25 0.05
CA CYS A 98 -16.38 -13.72 -0.92
C CYS A 98 -15.76 -15.04 -0.46
N THR A 99 -16.41 -16.17 -0.76
CA THR A 99 -16.04 -17.52 -0.28
C THR A 99 -14.67 -18.02 -0.71
N ASP A 100 -14.08 -17.42 -1.75
CA ASP A 100 -12.75 -17.72 -2.31
C ASP A 100 -11.69 -16.68 -1.88
N THR A 101 -11.99 -15.90 -0.83
CA THR A 101 -11.11 -14.84 -0.30
C THR A 101 -10.79 -15.07 1.15
N ARG A 102 -9.52 -15.03 1.46
CA ARG A 102 -9.01 -14.99 2.84
C ARG A 102 -8.75 -13.54 3.23
N VAL A 103 -9.12 -13.17 4.45
CA VAL A 103 -8.79 -11.87 5.03
C VAL A 103 -7.77 -12.03 6.14
N VAL A 104 -6.84 -11.10 6.22
CA VAL A 104 -5.89 -11.00 7.32
C VAL A 104 -5.89 -9.58 7.84
N LEU A 105 -6.24 -9.42 9.10
CA LEU A 105 -6.09 -8.16 9.83
C LEU A 105 -4.64 -8.01 10.29
N THR A 106 -4.02 -6.84 10.12
CA THR A 106 -2.70 -6.57 10.71
C THR A 106 -2.77 -6.52 12.23
N ARG A 107 -3.86 -5.98 12.76
CA ARG A 107 -4.23 -6.04 14.17
C ARG A 107 -5.74 -6.26 14.31
N ASP A 108 -6.08 -7.11 15.24
CA ASP A 108 -7.46 -7.45 15.63
C ASP A 108 -7.83 -6.89 17.02
N GLY A 109 -6.93 -6.13 17.66
CA GLY A 109 -7.08 -5.54 18.97
C GLY A 109 -6.45 -4.16 19.06
N ASP A 110 -6.57 -3.52 20.25
CA ASP A 110 -5.94 -2.22 20.52
C ASP A 110 -4.51 -2.42 21.03
N TYR A 111 -3.60 -2.76 20.13
CA TYR A 111 -2.17 -2.85 20.38
C TYR A 111 -1.37 -2.12 19.28
N PHE A 112 -0.16 -1.70 19.62
CA PHE A 112 0.74 -0.97 18.73
C PHE A 112 1.45 -1.93 17.80
N LEU A 113 1.49 -1.58 16.51
CA LEU A 113 2.34 -2.17 15.49
C LEU A 113 3.13 -1.08 14.78
N THR A 114 4.41 -1.33 14.55
CA THR A 114 5.23 -0.45 13.72
C THR A 114 4.79 -0.50 12.25
N LEU A 115 5.10 0.53 11.46
CA LEU A 115 4.79 0.53 10.02
C LEU A 115 5.46 -0.66 9.31
N GLN A 116 6.68 -0.99 9.71
CA GLN A 116 7.39 -2.14 9.15
C GLN A 116 6.76 -3.48 9.53
N GLN A 117 6.24 -3.63 10.76
CA GLN A 117 5.55 -4.85 11.17
C GLN A 117 4.27 -5.08 10.37
N ARG A 118 3.50 -4.03 10.08
CA ARG A 118 2.29 -4.11 9.23
C ARG A 118 2.64 -4.61 7.83
N ALA A 119 3.65 -4.03 7.20
CA ALA A 119 4.13 -4.47 5.89
C ALA A 119 4.69 -5.90 5.92
N ASN A 120 5.43 -6.27 6.99
CA ASN A 120 5.95 -7.62 7.15
C ASN A 120 4.84 -8.67 7.29
N ILE A 121 3.73 -8.35 7.99
CA ILE A 121 2.55 -9.20 8.05
C ILE A 121 1.98 -9.38 6.65
N ALA A 122 1.74 -8.29 5.91
CA ALA A 122 1.19 -8.34 4.57
C ALA A 122 2.05 -9.19 3.61
N ASN A 123 3.36 -9.00 3.63
CA ASN A 123 4.30 -9.71 2.77
C ASN A 123 4.42 -11.20 3.15
N ARG A 124 4.47 -11.53 4.44
CA ARG A 124 4.51 -12.92 4.93
C ARG A 124 3.26 -13.69 4.54
N GLU A 125 2.10 -13.06 4.64
CA GLU A 125 0.81 -13.64 4.31
C GLU A 125 0.55 -13.69 2.79
N LYS A 126 1.47 -13.14 1.98
CA LYS A 126 1.38 -13.09 0.51
C LYS A 126 0.07 -12.46 0.05
N GLY A 127 -0.25 -11.27 0.59
CA GLY A 127 -1.47 -10.55 0.23
C GLY A 127 -1.53 -10.22 -1.27
N ASP A 128 -2.72 -10.27 -1.83
CA ASP A 128 -3.02 -9.84 -3.20
C ASP A 128 -3.49 -8.39 -3.25
N LEU A 129 -3.95 -7.86 -2.11
CA LEU A 129 -4.38 -6.49 -1.93
C LEU A 129 -4.16 -6.06 -0.47
N PHE A 130 -3.61 -4.87 -0.28
CA PHE A 130 -3.42 -4.25 1.04
C PHE A 130 -4.26 -2.97 1.16
N ILE A 131 -5.07 -2.87 2.21
CA ILE A 131 -5.96 -1.74 2.48
C ILE A 131 -5.66 -1.23 3.89
N SER A 132 -5.01 -0.06 4.01
CA SER A 132 -4.78 0.62 5.28
C SER A 132 -5.90 1.63 5.52
N ILE A 133 -6.55 1.56 6.69
CA ILE A 133 -7.71 2.37 7.06
C ILE A 133 -7.28 3.41 8.08
N HIS A 134 -7.57 4.68 7.77
CA HIS A 134 -7.21 5.87 8.53
C HIS A 134 -8.36 6.90 8.59
N VAL A 135 -8.21 7.89 9.46
CA VAL A 135 -9.10 9.05 9.58
C VAL A 135 -8.28 10.32 9.61
N ASN A 136 -8.51 11.17 8.63
CA ASN A 136 -7.73 12.38 8.40
C ASN A 136 -7.94 13.45 9.48
N SER A 137 -7.03 14.39 9.52
CA SER A 137 -7.16 15.63 10.28
C SER A 137 -6.31 16.74 9.64
N VAL A 138 -6.53 17.98 10.05
CA VAL A 138 -5.65 19.10 9.72
C VAL A 138 -5.12 19.75 10.99
N ALA A 139 -4.00 20.46 10.88
CA ALA A 139 -3.32 21.06 12.01
C ALA A 139 -4.27 21.95 12.85
N LYS A 140 -4.09 21.98 14.16
CA LYS A 140 -4.96 22.69 15.13
C LYS A 140 -5.24 24.16 14.77
N LYS A 141 -4.26 24.83 14.15
CA LYS A 141 -4.35 26.24 13.76
C LYS A 141 -4.78 26.45 12.31
N SER A 142 -5.10 25.39 11.55
CA SER A 142 -5.49 25.52 10.14
C SER A 142 -6.83 26.25 10.00
N PRO A 143 -6.93 27.25 9.13
CA PRO A 143 -8.21 27.84 8.77
C PRO A 143 -9.18 26.79 8.23
N GLY A 144 -10.45 26.85 8.61
CA GLY A 144 -11.47 25.90 8.15
C GLY A 144 -11.33 24.47 8.70
N ARG A 145 -10.50 24.26 9.74
CA ARG A 145 -10.31 22.93 10.38
C ARG A 145 -11.61 22.18 10.69
N THR A 146 -12.61 22.91 11.18
CA THR A 146 -13.91 22.32 11.56
C THR A 146 -14.89 22.20 10.38
N ALA A 147 -14.55 22.75 9.23
CA ALA A 147 -15.38 22.71 8.03
C ALA A 147 -14.87 21.66 6.99
N VAL A 148 -13.60 21.26 7.08
CA VAL A 148 -13.04 20.27 6.15
C VAL A 148 -13.70 18.90 6.38
N HIS A 149 -14.10 18.21 5.31
CA HIS A 149 -14.71 16.88 5.34
C HIS A 149 -14.54 16.17 4.01
N GLY A 150 -14.79 14.87 3.98
CA GLY A 150 -14.75 14.04 2.78
C GLY A 150 -13.62 13.02 2.79
N THR A 151 -13.74 12.02 1.92
CA THR A 151 -12.82 10.88 1.81
C THR A 151 -11.77 11.09 0.73
N SER A 152 -10.59 10.52 0.94
CA SER A 152 -9.53 10.40 -0.06
C SER A 152 -8.93 9.02 0.00
N VAL A 153 -8.62 8.42 -1.15
CA VAL A 153 -7.88 7.16 -1.22
C VAL A 153 -6.52 7.43 -1.86
N TYR A 154 -5.47 6.97 -1.19
CA TYR A 154 -4.10 7.20 -1.59
C TYR A 154 -3.45 5.92 -2.10
N ALA A 155 -2.75 6.01 -3.23
CA ALA A 155 -1.76 5.05 -3.67
C ALA A 155 -0.33 5.57 -3.38
N LEU A 156 0.66 4.68 -3.39
CA LEU A 156 2.06 5.09 -3.28
C LEU A 156 2.46 5.90 -4.51
N GLY A 157 3.14 7.00 -4.29
CA GLY A 157 3.72 7.81 -5.37
C GLY A 157 4.12 9.19 -4.87
N ALA A 158 4.74 9.94 -5.78
CA ALA A 158 5.14 11.30 -5.55
C ALA A 158 4.07 12.25 -6.05
N ASP A 159 3.24 12.73 -5.17
CA ASP A 159 2.45 13.94 -5.44
C ASP A 159 3.12 15.14 -4.78
N LYS A 160 3.54 16.10 -5.60
CA LYS A 160 4.20 17.34 -5.15
C LYS A 160 3.23 18.31 -4.47
N ALA A 161 1.96 17.98 -4.39
CA ALA A 161 0.99 18.80 -3.66
C ALA A 161 1.32 18.80 -2.15
N GLU A 162 1.66 19.95 -1.62
CA GLU A 162 2.01 20.17 -0.20
C GLU A 162 1.02 19.51 0.77
N LYS A 163 -0.27 19.49 0.42
CA LYS A 163 -1.31 18.85 1.22
C LYS A 163 -1.12 17.34 1.34
N ASN A 164 -0.75 16.65 0.26
CA ASN A 164 -0.60 15.20 0.26
C ASN A 164 0.68 14.79 0.97
N MET A 165 1.76 15.57 0.80
CA MET A 165 2.97 15.44 1.58
C MET A 165 2.70 15.56 3.08
N GLY A 166 1.93 16.58 3.50
CA GLY A 166 1.60 16.79 4.91
C GLY A 166 0.80 15.64 5.55
N VAL A 167 -0.05 14.94 4.76
CA VAL A 167 -0.73 13.72 5.23
C VAL A 167 0.29 12.60 5.42
N ALA A 168 1.13 12.32 4.42
CA ALA A 168 2.13 11.27 4.52
C ALA A 168 3.14 11.49 5.66
N MET A 169 3.59 12.74 5.87
CA MET A 169 4.48 13.10 6.98
C MET A 169 3.83 12.80 8.33
N ARG A 170 2.56 13.11 8.50
CA ARG A 170 1.83 12.84 9.74
C ARG A 170 1.70 11.34 10.00
N GLU A 171 1.34 10.54 8.97
CA GLU A 171 1.18 9.10 9.13
C GLU A 171 2.53 8.38 9.31
N ASN A 172 3.58 8.86 8.67
CA ASN A 172 4.93 8.31 8.86
C ASN A 172 5.56 8.74 10.21
N ALA A 173 5.11 9.84 10.83
CA ALA A 173 5.65 10.33 12.11
C ALA A 173 5.49 9.33 13.27
N VAL A 174 4.63 8.31 13.13
CA VAL A 174 4.52 7.22 14.10
C VAL A 174 5.84 6.46 14.30
N MET A 175 6.75 6.49 13.33
CA MET A 175 8.11 5.93 13.43
C MET A 175 8.86 6.50 14.64
N GLU A 176 8.63 7.76 15.01
CA GLU A 176 9.29 8.43 16.16
C GLU A 176 8.88 7.82 17.51
N LEU A 177 7.79 7.06 17.57
CA LEU A 177 7.39 6.30 18.75
C LEU A 177 8.21 5.02 18.94
N GLU A 178 9.06 4.67 17.97
CA GLU A 178 9.87 3.45 17.98
C GLU A 178 11.28 3.76 18.51
N ASN A 179 11.79 2.91 19.41
CA ASN A 179 13.10 3.13 20.05
C ASN A 179 14.27 3.09 19.06
N ASP A 180 14.16 2.29 17.99
CA ASP A 180 15.22 2.04 17.02
C ASP A 180 14.86 2.55 15.59
N TYR A 181 13.99 3.57 15.50
CA TYR A 181 13.44 3.97 14.20
C TYR A 181 14.50 4.35 13.16
N SER A 182 15.57 5.03 13.54
CA SER A 182 16.62 5.46 12.61
C SER A 182 17.33 4.28 11.92
N THR A 183 17.48 3.16 12.64
CA THR A 183 18.06 1.92 12.09
C THR A 183 17.02 1.13 11.30
N ALA A 184 15.81 0.99 11.85
CA ALA A 184 14.72 0.23 11.23
C ALA A 184 14.32 0.82 9.87
N TYR A 185 14.33 2.14 9.75
CA TYR A 185 13.93 2.87 8.55
C TYR A 185 15.12 3.42 7.74
N ARG A 186 16.34 2.90 7.98
CA ARG A 186 17.56 3.18 7.18
C ARG A 186 17.85 4.67 7.04
N GLY A 187 17.62 5.44 8.09
CA GLY A 187 17.84 6.89 8.10
C GLY A 187 16.76 7.73 7.43
N PHE A 188 15.63 7.13 7.05
CA PHE A 188 14.47 7.90 6.61
C PHE A 188 13.98 8.79 7.75
N ASP A 189 13.86 10.10 7.48
CA ASP A 189 13.32 11.08 8.40
C ASP A 189 11.90 11.47 7.96
N PRO A 190 10.85 11.13 8.73
CA PRO A 190 9.48 11.42 8.37
C PRO A 190 9.17 12.93 8.33
N ASN A 191 10.02 13.79 8.89
CA ASN A 191 9.85 15.24 8.92
C ASN A 191 10.65 15.96 7.82
N SER A 192 11.54 15.26 7.10
CA SER A 192 12.36 15.85 6.03
C SER A 192 11.72 15.58 4.66
N THR A 193 11.40 16.64 3.91
CA THR A 193 10.91 16.53 2.53
C THR A 193 11.88 15.80 1.61
N GLU A 194 13.18 15.91 1.87
CA GLU A 194 14.23 15.24 1.12
C GLU A 194 14.15 13.72 1.24
N SER A 195 13.74 13.21 2.41
CA SER A 195 13.56 11.77 2.62
C SER A 195 12.48 11.18 1.71
N TYR A 196 11.48 11.95 1.31
CA TYR A 196 10.39 11.48 0.45
C TYR A 196 10.79 11.32 -1.02
N ILE A 197 11.96 11.81 -1.43
CA ILE A 197 12.50 11.61 -2.79
C ILE A 197 12.70 10.12 -3.09
N ILE A 198 12.97 9.28 -2.09
CA ILE A 198 13.08 7.83 -2.26
C ILE A 198 11.81 7.22 -2.86
N PHE A 199 10.64 7.74 -2.50
CA PHE A 199 9.37 7.24 -3.04
C PHE A 199 9.15 7.66 -4.49
N GLU A 200 9.70 8.81 -4.90
CA GLU A 200 9.68 9.26 -6.30
C GLU A 200 10.54 8.36 -7.20
N LEU A 201 11.70 7.97 -6.69
CA LEU A 201 12.66 7.14 -7.43
C LEU A 201 12.28 5.66 -7.43
N SER A 202 11.42 5.23 -6.52
CA SER A 202 10.99 3.84 -6.42
C SER A 202 9.99 3.52 -7.51
N SER A 203 10.38 2.65 -8.45
CA SER A 203 9.46 2.08 -9.44
C SER A 203 8.47 1.17 -8.73
N ASN A 204 7.21 1.57 -8.68
CA ASN A 204 6.16 0.76 -8.07
C ASN A 204 5.46 -0.11 -9.14
N MET A 205 5.83 -1.38 -9.18
CA MET A 205 5.24 -2.36 -10.12
C MET A 205 3.71 -2.53 -9.93
N HIS A 206 3.20 -2.17 -8.76
CA HIS A 206 1.79 -2.33 -8.41
C HIS A 206 0.97 -1.05 -8.54
N LEU A 207 1.58 0.07 -8.96
CA LEU A 207 0.93 1.38 -8.98
C LEU A 207 -0.39 1.39 -9.74
N HIS A 208 -0.42 0.86 -10.97
CA HIS A 208 -1.66 0.82 -11.77
C HIS A 208 -2.76 0.07 -11.04
N ARG A 209 -2.46 -1.11 -10.51
CA ARG A 209 -3.42 -1.93 -9.78
C ARG A 209 -3.88 -1.26 -8.48
N SER A 210 -3.00 -0.53 -7.82
CA SER A 210 -3.33 0.27 -6.64
C SER A 210 -4.26 1.43 -6.99
N LEU A 211 -4.00 2.14 -8.09
CA LEU A 211 -4.86 3.22 -8.58
C LEU A 211 -6.23 2.70 -9.03
N ASP A 212 -6.29 1.54 -9.67
CA ASP A 212 -7.55 0.90 -10.06
C ASP A 212 -8.42 0.59 -8.84
N PHE A 213 -7.83 0.02 -7.80
CA PHE A 213 -8.56 -0.22 -6.55
C PHE A 213 -8.90 1.09 -5.83
N ALA A 214 -8.00 2.07 -5.80
CA ALA A 214 -8.24 3.36 -5.18
C ALA A 214 -9.43 4.10 -5.82
N ALA A 215 -9.57 4.03 -7.14
CA ALA A 215 -10.71 4.63 -7.86
C ALA A 215 -12.04 3.98 -7.46
N LEU A 216 -12.08 2.64 -7.38
CA LEU A 216 -13.27 1.91 -6.93
C LEU A 216 -13.60 2.26 -5.46
N ALA A 217 -12.60 2.24 -4.57
CA ALA A 217 -12.81 2.55 -3.16
C ALA A 217 -13.32 3.99 -2.97
N GLN A 218 -12.74 4.96 -3.71
CA GLN A 218 -13.19 6.35 -3.68
C GLN A 218 -14.65 6.48 -4.15
N GLU A 219 -15.00 5.86 -5.30
CA GLU A 219 -16.36 5.86 -5.83
C GLU A 219 -17.37 5.26 -4.85
N GLN A 220 -17.04 4.11 -4.26
CA GLN A 220 -17.95 3.43 -3.34
C GLN A 220 -18.13 4.22 -2.02
N LEU A 221 -17.08 4.84 -1.48
CA LEU A 221 -17.17 5.69 -0.29
C LEU A 221 -18.04 6.94 -0.53
N VAL A 222 -17.92 7.55 -1.69
CA VAL A 222 -18.78 8.68 -2.07
C VAL A 222 -20.23 8.22 -2.22
N LYS A 223 -20.48 7.14 -2.94
CA LYS A 223 -21.82 6.66 -3.32
C LYS A 223 -22.57 6.01 -2.16
N HIS A 224 -21.91 5.18 -1.37
CA HIS A 224 -22.56 4.33 -0.35
C HIS A 224 -22.32 4.79 1.08
N ALA A 225 -21.22 5.46 1.38
CA ALA A 225 -20.98 6.07 2.68
C ALA A 225 -21.31 7.57 2.71
N GLY A 226 -21.74 8.16 1.58
CA GLY A 226 -22.15 9.55 1.49
C GLY A 226 -21.04 10.56 1.81
N ARG A 227 -19.76 10.17 1.62
CA ARG A 227 -18.63 11.07 1.89
C ARG A 227 -18.41 12.03 0.72
N ALA A 228 -18.04 13.27 1.03
CA ALA A 228 -17.65 14.22 0.00
C ALA A 228 -16.39 13.73 -0.72
N ASP A 229 -16.37 13.84 -2.04
CA ASP A 229 -15.26 13.39 -2.86
C ASP A 229 -14.05 14.34 -2.73
N LYS A 230 -12.91 13.80 -2.26
CA LYS A 230 -11.62 14.50 -2.23
C LYS A 230 -10.64 13.90 -3.23
N GLY A 231 -11.03 12.86 -3.93
CA GLY A 231 -10.32 12.22 -5.04
C GLY A 231 -9.29 11.18 -4.63
N VAL A 232 -8.88 10.42 -5.64
CA VAL A 232 -7.71 9.53 -5.58
C VAL A 232 -6.44 10.37 -5.64
N ARG A 233 -5.46 10.02 -4.81
CA ARG A 233 -4.22 10.79 -4.63
C ARG A 233 -3.02 9.87 -4.56
N GLN A 234 -1.84 10.46 -4.57
CA GLN A 234 -0.58 9.76 -4.34
C GLN A 234 0.21 10.47 -3.25
N ALA A 235 0.88 9.67 -2.39
CA ALA A 235 1.81 10.21 -1.40
C ALA A 235 2.77 9.11 -0.93
N GLY A 236 3.87 9.53 -0.27
CA GLY A 236 4.94 8.66 0.19
C GLY A 236 4.64 8.02 1.54
N PHE A 237 3.70 7.11 1.64
CA PHE A 237 3.43 6.35 2.86
C PHE A 237 4.37 5.16 2.97
N TRP A 238 5.12 5.07 4.06
CA TRP A 238 6.04 3.96 4.30
C TRP A 238 5.34 2.61 4.26
N VAL A 239 4.17 2.50 4.88
CA VAL A 239 3.41 1.24 4.95
C VAL A 239 3.05 0.72 3.55
N LEU A 240 2.77 1.62 2.60
CA LEU A 240 2.50 1.23 1.21
C LEU A 240 3.77 0.90 0.43
N TRP A 241 4.87 1.62 0.70
CA TRP A 241 6.16 1.38 0.06
C TRP A 241 6.77 0.04 0.45
N ALA A 242 6.62 -0.36 1.70
CA ALA A 242 7.21 -1.58 2.24
C ALA A 242 6.40 -2.86 1.90
N THR A 243 5.21 -2.73 1.31
CA THR A 243 4.39 -3.88 0.86
C THR A 243 4.74 -4.30 -0.57
N SER A 244 4.59 -5.60 -0.88
CA SER A 244 4.90 -6.21 -2.17
C SER A 244 3.66 -6.61 -2.97
N MET A 245 2.56 -5.89 -2.81
CA MET A 245 1.28 -6.09 -3.49
C MET A 245 0.62 -4.74 -3.81
N PRO A 246 -0.45 -4.70 -4.63
CA PRO A 246 -1.30 -3.51 -4.75
C PRO A 246 -1.73 -3.02 -3.37
N ALA A 247 -1.52 -1.73 -3.09
CA ALA A 247 -1.69 -1.17 -1.75
C ALA A 247 -2.30 0.23 -1.79
N VAL A 248 -3.24 0.50 -0.90
CA VAL A 248 -3.85 1.81 -0.73
C VAL A 248 -3.97 2.19 0.76
N LEU A 249 -4.01 3.49 1.02
CA LEU A 249 -4.37 4.07 2.31
C LEU A 249 -5.67 4.87 2.12
N VAL A 250 -6.65 4.56 2.93
CA VAL A 250 -7.99 5.16 2.88
C VAL A 250 -8.16 6.12 4.03
N GLU A 251 -8.39 7.38 3.73
CA GLU A 251 -8.78 8.40 4.69
C GLU A 251 -10.32 8.53 4.66
N LEU A 252 -10.99 7.96 5.65
CA LEU A 252 -12.45 7.84 5.68
C LEU A 252 -13.15 9.20 5.70
N ASP A 253 -12.67 10.14 6.50
CA ASP A 253 -13.13 11.54 6.62
C ASP A 253 -12.18 12.30 7.56
N TYR A 254 -12.54 13.50 8.01
CA TYR A 254 -11.72 14.35 8.89
C TYR A 254 -12.28 14.37 10.31
N ILE A 255 -11.61 13.72 11.27
CA ILE A 255 -12.05 13.69 12.68
C ILE A 255 -12.11 15.08 13.34
N CYS A 256 -11.40 16.06 12.79
CA CYS A 256 -11.44 17.43 13.29
C CYS A 256 -12.68 18.22 12.92
N ASN A 257 -13.53 17.70 12.03
CA ASN A 257 -14.85 18.24 11.72
C ASN A 257 -15.89 17.57 12.63
N PRO A 258 -16.70 18.33 13.41
CA PRO A 258 -17.63 17.76 14.36
C PRO A 258 -18.71 16.84 13.75
N GLU A 259 -19.20 17.15 12.55
CA GLU A 259 -20.20 16.33 11.87
C GLU A 259 -19.57 15.03 11.29
N ALA A 260 -18.37 15.14 10.73
CA ALA A 260 -17.63 13.98 10.27
C ALA A 260 -17.23 13.05 11.44
N GLU A 261 -16.77 13.63 12.56
CA GLU A 261 -16.49 12.89 13.78
C GLU A 261 -17.74 12.16 14.30
N LYS A 262 -18.88 12.86 14.39
CA LYS A 262 -20.15 12.27 14.82
C LYS A 262 -20.58 11.10 13.94
N TYR A 263 -20.38 11.22 12.61
CA TYR A 263 -20.65 10.15 11.66
C TYR A 263 -19.72 8.95 11.88
N LEU A 264 -18.41 9.18 11.97
CA LEU A 264 -17.42 8.13 12.17
C LEU A 264 -17.50 7.49 13.56
N ASP A 265 -18.03 8.20 14.57
CA ASP A 265 -18.26 7.67 15.91
C ASP A 265 -19.56 6.86 16.01
N SER A 266 -20.46 6.98 15.02
CA SER A 266 -21.69 6.21 14.98
C SER A 266 -21.48 4.80 14.42
N ASP A 267 -22.30 3.86 14.88
CA ASP A 267 -22.32 2.49 14.39
C ASP A 267 -22.66 2.42 12.89
N ASP A 268 -23.69 3.17 12.49
CA ASP A 268 -24.12 3.26 11.10
C ASP A 268 -23.04 3.84 10.17
N GLY A 269 -22.32 4.88 10.61
CA GLY A 269 -21.27 5.48 9.80
C GLY A 269 -20.11 4.54 9.55
N ARG A 270 -19.68 3.80 10.57
CA ARG A 270 -18.63 2.77 10.45
C ARG A 270 -19.09 1.62 9.56
N GLU A 271 -20.34 1.19 9.73
CA GLU A 271 -20.94 0.14 8.89
C GLU A 271 -21.00 0.54 7.42
N GLN A 272 -21.45 1.77 7.12
CA GLN A 272 -21.49 2.28 5.74
C GLN A 272 -20.10 2.40 5.12
N CYS A 273 -19.08 2.82 5.88
CA CYS A 273 -17.69 2.85 5.41
C CYS A 273 -17.18 1.44 5.09
N ALA A 274 -17.43 0.48 5.97
CA ALA A 274 -17.04 -0.92 5.76
C ALA A 274 -17.77 -1.54 4.56
N GLU A 275 -19.06 -1.28 4.40
CA GLU A 275 -19.83 -1.73 3.25
C GLU A 275 -19.32 -1.15 1.93
N ALA A 276 -18.98 0.13 1.91
CA ALA A 276 -18.41 0.78 0.73
C ALA A 276 -17.08 0.13 0.32
N LEU A 277 -16.19 -0.09 1.27
CA LEU A 277 -14.90 -0.77 1.02
C LEU A 277 -15.09 -2.24 0.59
N PHE A 278 -16.04 -2.96 1.17
CA PHE A 278 -16.38 -4.31 0.75
C PHE A 278 -16.84 -4.35 -0.72
N ARG A 279 -17.71 -3.44 -1.14
CA ARG A 279 -18.14 -3.32 -2.53
C ARG A 279 -16.96 -3.06 -3.45
N ALA A 280 -16.04 -2.19 -3.07
CA ALA A 280 -14.82 -1.92 -3.82
C ALA A 280 -13.96 -3.18 -3.99
N VAL A 281 -13.75 -3.97 -2.93
CA VAL A 281 -13.02 -5.24 -2.99
C VAL A 281 -13.70 -6.22 -3.94
N ARG A 282 -15.00 -6.40 -3.82
CA ARG A 282 -15.79 -7.29 -4.69
C ARG A 282 -15.71 -6.87 -6.16
N ASP A 283 -15.88 -5.58 -6.44
CA ASP A 283 -15.89 -5.06 -7.80
C ASP A 283 -14.48 -5.13 -8.43
N TYR A 284 -13.44 -4.88 -7.63
CA TYR A 284 -12.05 -5.02 -8.06
C TYR A 284 -11.72 -6.48 -8.45
N ARG A 285 -12.10 -7.44 -7.61
CA ARG A 285 -11.92 -8.86 -7.88
C ARG A 285 -12.67 -9.34 -9.14
N ASN A 286 -13.86 -8.79 -9.38
CA ASN A 286 -14.66 -9.10 -10.57
C ASN A 286 -14.16 -8.44 -11.86
N GLY A 287 -13.01 -7.77 -11.84
CA GLY A 287 -12.39 -7.14 -13.02
C GLY A 287 -13.08 -5.85 -13.48
N ASN A 288 -13.86 -5.19 -12.61
CA ASN A 288 -14.57 -3.94 -12.94
C ASN A 288 -13.68 -2.67 -12.83
N ALA A 289 -12.43 -2.83 -12.47
CA ALA A 289 -11.48 -1.71 -12.25
C ALA A 289 -11.33 -0.77 -13.47
N GLY A 290 -11.28 -1.31 -14.69
CA GLY A 290 -11.11 -0.50 -15.90
C GLY A 290 -12.28 0.44 -16.23
N LYS A 291 -13.46 0.22 -15.65
CA LYS A 291 -14.64 1.08 -15.86
C LYS A 291 -14.60 2.34 -14.99
N ALA A 292 -14.12 2.22 -13.75
CA ALA A 292 -14.00 3.34 -12.82
C ALA A 292 -12.91 4.35 -13.25
N THR A 293 -11.77 3.85 -13.73
CA THR A 293 -10.65 4.70 -14.20
C THR A 293 -10.99 5.51 -15.46
N ALA A 294 -11.91 5.02 -16.31
CA ALA A 294 -12.35 5.72 -17.52
C ALA A 294 -13.30 6.91 -17.23
N MET A 295 -13.95 6.96 -16.06
CA MET A 295 -14.86 8.04 -15.67
C MET A 295 -14.16 9.25 -15.05
N HIS A 296 -12.90 9.12 -14.66
CA HIS A 296 -12.10 10.17 -14.00
C HIS A 296 -10.96 10.74 -14.88
N ARG A 297 -10.95 10.44 -16.16
CA ARG A 297 -10.13 11.08 -17.21
C ARG A 297 -11.00 12.05 -17.98
#